data_d9320da0da4e08321f0d8e4218d72d66
#
_entry.id   d9320da0da4e08321f0d8e4218d72d66
#
_cell.length_a   1.000
_cell.length_b   1.000
_cell.length_c   1.000
_cell.angle_alpha   90.00
_cell.angle_beta   90.00
_cell.angle_gamma   90.00
#
_symmetry.space_group_name_H-M   'P 1'
#
loop_
_entity.id
_entity.type
_entity.pdbx_description
1 polymer ?
#
loop_
_entity_poly.entity_id
_entity_poly.type
_entity_poly.pdbx_seq_one_letter_code
_entity_poly.pdbx_strand_id
1 'polypeptide(L)'
;MTAFGDLPGHRAVPSGEGPWPALVLVHEVFGLDDQMRGHADRLAAMGYLVLAPDLLARGRRVVCLAQTFRALRRGSGRTFDDIEAVRDAALADSRCSGAVGVIGFCLGGGFALVLAGRPGWDAAVVNYGALP
;
A
#
# COMPACT_ATOMS: atom_id res chain seq x y z
N MET A 1 6.50 -10.00 11.25
CA MET A 1 5.95 -9.49 9.99
C MET A 1 4.47 -9.81 9.91
N THR A 2 3.65 -8.86 9.52
CA THR A 2 2.21 -9.04 9.37
C THR A 2 1.90 -9.61 7.98
N ALA A 3 0.83 -10.38 7.88
CA ALA A 3 0.35 -10.88 6.59
C ALA A 3 -1.01 -10.26 6.26
N PHE A 4 -1.22 -9.97 4.99
CA PHE A 4 -2.49 -9.50 4.43
C PHE A 4 -2.98 -10.56 3.45
N GLY A 5 -3.81 -11.49 3.94
CA GLY A 5 -4.08 -12.69 3.19
C GLY A 5 -2.82 -13.55 3.10
N ASP A 6 -2.35 -13.80 1.87
CA ASP A 6 -1.13 -14.56 1.61
C ASP A 6 0.10 -13.70 1.32
N LEU A 7 -0.04 -12.36 1.42
CA LEU A 7 1.10 -11.45 1.26
C LEU A 7 1.68 -11.05 2.61
N PRO A 8 2.99 -11.13 2.78
CA PRO A 8 3.63 -10.54 3.95
C PRO A 8 3.62 -9.01 3.84
N GLY A 9 3.75 -8.34 4.96
CA GLY A 9 3.80 -6.90 4.98
C GLY A 9 4.10 -6.35 6.35
N HIS A 10 3.98 -5.03 6.47
CA HIS A 10 4.21 -4.31 7.71
C HIS A 10 2.93 -3.55 8.07
N ARG A 11 2.49 -3.73 9.31
CA ARG A 11 1.36 -2.98 9.86
C ARG A 11 1.89 -2.04 10.92
N ALA A 12 1.68 -0.74 10.74
CA ALA A 12 2.04 0.27 11.72
C ALA A 12 0.77 0.83 12.34
N VAL A 13 0.69 0.76 13.66
CA VAL A 13 -0.52 1.13 14.42
C VAL A 13 -0.19 2.34 15.29
N PRO A 14 -1.02 3.40 15.25
CA PRO A 14 -0.85 4.53 16.14
C PRO A 14 -0.97 4.14 17.61
N SER A 15 -0.46 4.98 18.51
CA SER A 15 -0.72 4.82 19.93
C SER A 15 -2.15 5.23 20.26
N GLY A 16 -2.71 4.63 21.32
CA GLY A 16 -4.07 4.92 21.75
C GLY A 16 -5.07 3.94 21.15
N GLU A 17 -6.34 4.31 21.19
CA GLU A 17 -7.43 3.39 20.86
C GLU A 17 -8.04 3.60 19.47
N GLY A 18 -7.85 4.75 18.89
CA GLY A 18 -8.49 5.09 17.63
C GLY A 18 -9.96 5.52 17.82
N PRO A 19 -10.81 5.39 16.79
CA PRO A 19 -10.46 4.85 15.47
C PRO A 19 -9.54 5.77 14.68
N TRP A 20 -8.83 5.19 13.70
CA TRP A 20 -7.89 5.93 12.87
C TRP A 20 -8.22 5.76 11.38
N PRO A 21 -7.99 6.80 10.56
CA PRO A 21 -8.01 6.61 9.12
C PRO A 21 -6.85 5.70 8.71
N ALA A 22 -7.08 4.88 7.69
CA ALA A 22 -6.09 3.93 7.22
C ALA A 22 -5.37 4.45 5.98
N LEU A 23 -4.12 4.03 5.81
CA LEU A 23 -3.33 4.24 4.61
C LEU A 23 -2.77 2.91 4.13
N VAL A 24 -2.93 2.62 2.84
CA VAL A 24 -2.20 1.53 2.19
C VAL A 24 -0.94 2.15 1.58
N LEU A 25 0.22 1.67 2.00
CA LEU A 25 1.51 2.16 1.51
C LEU A 25 2.02 1.23 0.42
N VAL A 26 2.28 1.78 -0.77
CA VAL A 26 2.81 1.05 -1.92
C VAL A 26 4.27 1.43 -2.11
N HIS A 27 5.15 0.45 -1.99
CA HIS A 27 6.60 0.62 -1.93
C HIS A 27 7.25 0.92 -3.28
N GLU A 28 8.53 1.25 -3.23
CA GLU A 28 9.39 1.45 -4.40
C GLU A 28 9.79 0.11 -5.06
N VAL A 29 10.59 0.20 -6.13
CA VAL A 29 11.11 -0.98 -6.86
C VAL A 29 11.94 -1.93 -5.99
N PHE A 30 12.47 -1.43 -4.88
CA PHE A 30 13.26 -2.23 -3.94
C PHE A 30 12.41 -3.08 -3.00
N GLY A 31 11.09 -3.00 -3.10
CA GLY A 31 10.19 -3.74 -2.25
C GLY A 31 9.95 -3.08 -0.90
N LEU A 32 9.43 -3.85 0.04
CA LEU A 32 9.17 -3.37 1.39
C LEU A 32 10.44 -3.49 2.22
N ASP A 33 11.28 -2.48 2.14
CA ASP A 33 12.53 -2.40 2.87
C ASP A 33 12.40 -1.59 4.17
N ASP A 34 13.51 -1.41 4.88
CA ASP A 34 13.50 -0.68 6.15
C ASP A 34 13.11 0.79 5.97
N GLN A 35 13.43 1.39 4.83
CA GLN A 35 13.04 2.76 4.52
C GLN A 35 11.52 2.88 4.42
N MET A 36 10.88 1.94 3.73
CA MET A 36 9.42 1.93 3.59
C MET A 36 8.74 1.64 4.92
N ARG A 37 9.29 0.71 5.72
CA ARG A 37 8.78 0.48 7.08
C ARG A 37 8.90 1.72 7.96
N GLY A 38 10.01 2.46 7.83
CA GLY A 38 10.22 3.73 8.53
C GLY A 38 9.18 4.78 8.14
N HIS A 39 8.83 4.87 6.87
CA HIS A 39 7.74 5.75 6.41
C HIS A 39 6.40 5.34 7.05
N ALA A 40 6.10 4.05 7.06
CA ALA A 40 4.87 3.55 7.68
C ALA A 40 4.82 3.90 9.17
N ASP A 41 5.92 3.71 9.89
CA ASP A 41 5.98 4.00 11.32
C ASP A 41 5.82 5.50 11.61
N ARG A 42 6.41 6.37 10.77
CA ARG A 42 6.22 7.82 10.91
C ARG A 42 4.77 8.24 10.66
N LEU A 43 4.13 7.64 9.66
CA LEU A 43 2.70 7.91 9.39
C LEU A 43 1.82 7.43 10.54
N ALA A 44 2.15 6.30 11.14
CA ALA A 44 1.43 5.82 12.32
C ALA A 44 1.59 6.78 13.51
N ALA A 45 2.79 7.34 13.69
CA ALA A 45 3.02 8.36 14.72
C ALA A 45 2.19 9.62 14.48
N MET A 46 1.75 9.86 13.25
CA MET A 46 0.89 10.98 12.88
C MET A 46 -0.62 10.65 13.00
N GLY A 47 -0.97 9.43 13.37
CA GLY A 47 -2.35 9.03 13.61
C GLY A 47 -2.99 8.19 12.50
N TYR A 48 -2.22 7.59 11.61
CA TYR A 48 -2.75 6.72 10.56
C TYR A 48 -2.50 5.25 10.85
N LEU A 49 -3.49 4.42 10.60
CA LEU A 49 -3.33 2.97 10.60
C LEU A 49 -2.74 2.58 9.23
N VAL A 50 -1.49 2.13 9.19
CA VAL A 50 -0.78 1.91 7.93
C VAL A 50 -0.61 0.42 7.65
N LEU A 51 -1.01 0.00 6.46
CA LEU A 51 -0.82 -1.34 5.95
C LEU A 51 0.09 -1.27 4.73
N ALA A 52 1.28 -1.86 4.83
CA ALA A 52 2.29 -1.83 3.77
C ALA A 52 2.59 -3.25 3.30
N PRO A 53 1.93 -3.73 2.22
CA PRO A 53 2.20 -5.06 1.70
C PRO A 53 3.55 -5.13 0.98
N ASP A 54 4.17 -6.30 1.00
CA ASP A 54 5.32 -6.59 0.16
C ASP A 54 4.83 -7.20 -1.16
N LEU A 55 4.72 -6.38 -2.18
CA LEU A 55 4.17 -6.77 -3.47
C LEU A 55 5.13 -7.61 -4.31
N LEU A 56 6.38 -7.75 -3.87
CA LEU A 56 7.40 -8.55 -4.55
C LEU A 56 7.62 -9.91 -3.89
N ALA A 57 6.78 -10.29 -2.95
CA ALA A 57 6.99 -11.48 -2.12
C ALA A 57 6.36 -12.77 -2.68
N ARG A 58 5.61 -12.70 -3.79
CA ARG A 58 4.88 -13.87 -4.31
C ARG A 58 5.74 -14.88 -5.05
N GLY A 59 7.00 -14.57 -5.30
CA GLY A 59 7.89 -15.44 -6.04
C GLY A 59 9.25 -14.79 -6.23
N ARG A 60 9.90 -15.11 -7.34
CA ARG A 60 11.20 -14.52 -7.65
C ARG A 60 11.03 -13.00 -7.84
N ARG A 61 11.90 -12.26 -7.17
CA ARG A 61 11.81 -10.80 -7.11
C ARG A 61 11.80 -10.14 -8.50
N VAL A 62 12.65 -10.62 -9.41
CA VAL A 62 12.72 -10.08 -10.78
C VAL A 62 11.41 -10.30 -11.52
N VAL A 63 10.80 -11.48 -11.37
CA VAL A 63 9.53 -11.80 -12.02
C VAL A 63 8.40 -10.94 -11.42
N CYS A 64 8.36 -10.83 -10.12
CA CYS A 64 7.37 -9.98 -9.45
C CYS A 64 7.50 -8.51 -9.87
N LEU A 65 8.72 -8.01 -9.96
CA LEU A 65 8.96 -6.62 -10.38
C LEU A 65 8.50 -6.40 -11.82
N ALA A 66 8.80 -7.35 -12.73
CA ALA A 66 8.34 -7.27 -14.13
C ALA A 66 6.81 -7.27 -14.20
N GLN A 67 6.14 -8.08 -13.37
CA GLN A 67 4.69 -8.14 -13.31
C GLN A 67 4.08 -6.83 -12.77
N THR A 68 4.72 -6.20 -11.79
CA THR A 68 4.25 -4.91 -11.27
C THR A 68 4.36 -3.81 -12.32
N PHE A 69 5.45 -3.73 -13.07
CA PHE A 69 5.59 -2.76 -14.16
C PHE A 69 4.54 -3.00 -15.24
N ARG A 70 4.31 -4.27 -15.58
CA ARG A 70 3.30 -4.63 -16.58
C ARG A 70 1.90 -4.23 -16.10
N ALA A 71 1.56 -4.50 -14.85
CA ALA A 71 0.28 -4.12 -14.27
C ALA A 71 0.10 -2.59 -14.30
N LEU A 72 1.14 -1.83 -13.93
CA LEU A 72 1.08 -0.38 -13.95
C LEU A 72 0.81 0.14 -15.37
N ARG A 73 1.52 -0.40 -16.37
CA ARG A 73 1.34 -0.01 -17.77
C ARG A 73 -0.07 -0.32 -18.27
N ARG A 74 -0.64 -1.44 -17.85
CA ARG A 74 -1.98 -1.86 -18.26
C ARG A 74 -3.09 -1.17 -17.46
N GLY A 75 -2.78 -0.63 -16.29
CA GLY A 75 -3.78 -0.08 -15.37
C GLY A 75 -4.64 -1.15 -14.71
N SER A 76 -4.23 -2.42 -14.76
CA SER A 76 -4.97 -3.54 -14.19
C SER A 76 -4.03 -4.73 -13.98
N GLY A 77 -4.46 -5.70 -13.20
CA GLY A 77 -3.75 -6.93 -12.96
C GLY A 77 -3.62 -7.25 -11.48
N ARG A 78 -2.90 -8.32 -11.17
CA ARG A 78 -2.81 -8.87 -9.82
C ARG A 78 -2.27 -7.87 -8.79
N THR A 79 -1.30 -7.04 -9.17
CA THR A 79 -0.76 -6.05 -8.25
C THR A 79 -1.84 -5.07 -7.78
N PHE A 80 -2.68 -4.59 -8.68
CA PHE A 80 -3.83 -3.76 -8.32
C PHE A 80 -4.81 -4.52 -7.43
N ASP A 81 -5.10 -5.77 -7.77
CA ASP A 81 -6.00 -6.60 -6.98
C ASP A 81 -5.47 -6.81 -5.57
N ASP A 82 -4.16 -7.03 -5.43
CA ASP A 82 -3.50 -7.18 -4.14
C ASP A 82 -3.61 -5.88 -3.31
N ILE A 83 -3.38 -4.73 -3.92
CA ILE A 83 -3.49 -3.44 -3.24
C ILE A 83 -4.94 -3.20 -2.77
N GLU A 84 -5.89 -3.51 -3.61
CA GLU A 84 -7.31 -3.34 -3.27
C GLU A 84 -7.75 -4.33 -2.19
N ALA A 85 -7.19 -5.55 -2.17
CA ALA A 85 -7.42 -6.51 -1.09
C ALA A 85 -6.84 -6.02 0.25
N VAL A 86 -5.70 -5.35 0.23
CA VAL A 86 -5.14 -4.74 1.44
C VAL A 86 -6.02 -3.58 1.92
N ARG A 87 -6.58 -2.78 1.01
CA ARG A 87 -7.58 -1.77 1.36
C ARG A 87 -8.76 -2.41 2.09
N ASP A 88 -9.29 -3.51 1.57
CA ASP A 88 -10.42 -4.19 2.17
C ASP A 88 -10.06 -4.74 3.56
N ALA A 89 -8.84 -5.23 3.74
CA ALA A 89 -8.33 -5.65 5.05
C ALA A 89 -8.25 -4.48 6.04
N ALA A 90 -7.86 -3.30 5.56
CA ALA A 90 -7.82 -2.09 6.38
C ALA A 90 -9.22 -1.70 6.83
N LEU A 91 -10.19 -1.72 5.92
CA LEU A 91 -11.59 -1.38 6.23
C LEU A 91 -12.22 -2.40 7.17
N ALA A 92 -11.76 -3.65 7.15
CA ALA A 92 -12.24 -4.69 8.05
C ALA A 92 -11.63 -4.61 9.45
N ASP A 93 -10.57 -3.84 9.64
CA ASP A 93 -9.97 -3.63 10.96
C ASP A 93 -10.92 -2.79 11.81
N SER A 94 -11.28 -3.28 12.99
CA SER A 94 -12.22 -2.60 13.89
C SER A 94 -11.72 -1.23 14.36
N ARG A 95 -10.42 -0.98 14.26
CA ARG A 95 -9.79 0.28 14.66
C ARG A 95 -9.75 1.30 13.52
N CYS A 96 -10.13 0.91 12.31
CA CYS A 96 -10.21 1.82 11.17
C CYS A 96 -11.48 2.67 11.26
N SER A 97 -11.35 3.96 10.98
CA SER A 97 -12.49 4.89 11.01
C SER A 97 -13.47 4.71 9.86
N GLY A 98 -13.10 3.92 8.85
CA GLY A 98 -13.86 3.77 7.61
C GLY A 98 -13.31 4.61 6.47
N ALA A 99 -12.33 5.49 6.73
CA ALA A 99 -11.62 6.22 5.70
C ALA A 99 -10.32 5.50 5.35
N VAL A 100 -10.02 5.38 4.06
CA VAL A 100 -8.79 4.76 3.59
C VAL A 100 -8.21 5.50 2.39
N GLY A 101 -6.92 5.82 2.49
CA GLY A 101 -6.15 6.41 1.40
C GLY A 101 -5.04 5.49 0.93
N VAL A 102 -4.42 5.85 -0.20
CA VAL A 102 -3.23 5.19 -0.72
C VAL A 102 -2.10 6.19 -0.77
N ILE A 103 -0.93 5.78 -0.32
CA ILE A 103 0.31 6.56 -0.43
C ILE A 103 1.35 5.70 -1.12
N GLY A 104 1.91 6.19 -2.22
CA GLY A 104 2.86 5.45 -3.02
C GLY A 104 4.15 6.22 -3.25
N PHE A 105 5.25 5.48 -3.41
CA PHE A 105 6.59 6.01 -3.60
C PHE A 105 7.19 5.46 -4.89
N CYS A 106 7.62 6.32 -5.80
CA CYS A 106 8.22 5.96 -7.10
C CYS A 106 7.29 5.02 -7.89
N LEU A 107 7.65 3.76 -8.08
CA LEU A 107 6.77 2.74 -8.69
C LEU A 107 5.40 2.70 -7.99
N GLY A 108 5.41 2.69 -6.67
CA GLY A 108 4.19 2.74 -5.87
C GLY A 108 3.40 4.03 -6.06
N GLY A 109 4.08 5.14 -6.31
CA GLY A 109 3.45 6.42 -6.66
C GLY A 109 2.66 6.32 -7.95
N GLY A 110 3.16 5.57 -8.94
CA GLY A 110 2.42 5.29 -10.17
C GLY A 110 1.13 4.53 -9.91
N PHE A 111 1.16 3.54 -9.03
CA PHE A 111 -0.05 2.82 -8.61
C PHE A 111 -1.03 3.74 -7.90
N ALA A 112 -0.55 4.59 -6.99
CA ALA A 112 -1.39 5.55 -6.30
C ALA A 112 -2.07 6.52 -7.28
N LEU A 113 -1.36 6.95 -8.30
CA LEU A 113 -1.89 7.83 -9.32
C LEU A 113 -3.05 7.19 -10.09
N VAL A 114 -2.90 5.92 -10.49
CA VAL A 114 -3.96 5.19 -11.19
C VAL A 114 -5.14 4.97 -10.24
N LEU A 115 -4.88 4.58 -9.00
CA LEU A 115 -5.93 4.31 -8.01
C LEU A 115 -6.69 5.59 -7.62
N ALA A 116 -6.07 6.76 -7.72
CA ALA A 116 -6.74 8.03 -7.47
C ALA A 116 -7.99 8.23 -8.35
N GLY A 117 -8.00 7.64 -9.54
CA GLY A 117 -9.13 7.69 -10.45
C GLY A 117 -10.17 6.59 -10.24
N ARG A 118 -9.97 5.70 -9.27
CA ARG A 118 -10.88 4.57 -9.01
C ARG A 118 -11.70 4.81 -7.75
N PRO A 119 -12.92 4.22 -7.68
CA PRO A 119 -13.72 4.31 -6.46
C PRO A 119 -13.08 3.51 -5.31
N GLY A 120 -13.46 3.86 -4.09
CA GLY A 120 -13.05 3.13 -2.89
C GLY A 120 -11.82 3.71 -2.20
N TRP A 121 -11.29 4.84 -2.68
CA TRP A 121 -10.16 5.52 -2.07
C TRP A 121 -10.56 6.95 -1.72
N ASP A 122 -10.39 7.33 -0.45
CA ASP A 122 -10.74 8.67 0.02
C ASP A 122 -9.66 9.70 -0.27
N ALA A 123 -8.42 9.25 -0.44
CA ALA A 123 -7.28 10.11 -0.75
C ALA A 123 -6.19 9.30 -1.45
N ALA A 124 -5.35 9.99 -2.23
CA ALA A 124 -4.18 9.39 -2.83
C ALA A 124 -3.01 10.38 -2.74
N VAL A 125 -1.85 9.89 -2.30
CA VAL A 125 -0.62 10.68 -2.21
C VAL A 125 0.41 10.03 -3.11
N VAL A 126 0.92 10.81 -4.06
CA VAL A 126 1.90 10.35 -5.05
C VAL A 126 3.23 11.02 -4.76
N ASN A 127 4.21 10.24 -4.35
CA ASN A 127 5.56 10.73 -4.12
C ASN A 127 6.46 10.29 -5.28
N TYR A 128 6.95 11.26 -6.06
CA TYR A 128 7.80 11.06 -7.23
C TYR A 128 7.37 9.84 -8.05
N GLY A 129 6.09 9.82 -8.45
CA GLY A 129 5.47 8.66 -9.08
C GLY A 129 6.04 8.33 -10.44
N ALA A 130 6.20 7.04 -10.72
CA ALA A 130 6.44 6.55 -12.06
C ALA A 130 5.13 6.64 -12.85
N LEU A 131 5.20 7.20 -14.05
CA LEU A 131 4.01 7.29 -14.90
C LEU A 131 3.70 5.93 -15.53
N PRO A 132 2.42 5.61 -15.70
CA PRO A 132 2.02 4.37 -16.34
C PRO A 132 2.32 4.36 -17.84
#